data_20c3bde3628f6461a477a7fce6e1a2a0
#
_entry.id   20c3bde3628f6461a477a7fce6e1a2a0
#
_cell.length_a   1.000
_cell.length_b   1.000
_cell.length_c   1.000
_cell.angle_alpha   90.00
_cell.angle_beta   90.00
_cell.angle_gamma   90.00
#
_symmetry.space_group_name_H-M   'P 1'
#
loop_
_entity.id
_entity.type
_entity.pdbx_description
1 polymer ?
#
loop_
_entity_poly.entity_id
_entity_poly.type
_entity_poly.pdbx_seq_one_letter_code
_entity_poly.pdbx_strand_id
1 'polypeptide(L)'
;ARPEDDPATYPLEVAVCPKCRLVQLLEVVDATILFGTGYSFYTSASAPLSAYHARYAADARLRYGHLAALGVVEVGCNDGDLLRHFAADYPTIGVDPARGPATAARDRGLTVQIQPFGLQRALDIRDHRGRQGLIFANHVLAHVADVADVLAGVAALLDPQGVAMVEVQYLPDLLVNNGFDLVYHEHRNFF
;
A
#
# COMPACT_ATOMS: atom_id res chain seq x y z
N ALA A 1 3.78 27.55 21.89
CA ALA A 1 4.88 26.74 21.36
C ALA A 1 6.16 27.56 21.46
N ARG A 2 7.26 26.99 21.89
CA ARG A 2 8.56 27.66 21.88
C ARG A 2 9.12 27.56 20.45
N PRO A 3 10.00 28.51 20.00
CA PRO A 3 10.64 28.43 18.69
C PRO A 3 11.41 27.12 18.45
N GLU A 4 11.88 26.48 19.50
CA GLU A 4 12.54 25.17 19.48
C GLU A 4 11.60 23.98 19.30
N ASP A 5 10.26 24.21 19.38
CA ASP A 5 9.21 23.21 19.17
C ASP A 5 8.64 23.27 17.74
N ASP A 6 9.21 24.10 16.84
CA ASP A 6 8.77 24.16 15.43
C ASP A 6 9.09 22.81 14.77
N PRO A 7 8.10 22.14 14.18
CA PRO A 7 8.34 20.90 13.47
C PRO A 7 9.26 21.17 12.27
N ALA A 8 10.11 20.21 11.94
CA ALA A 8 10.91 20.26 10.72
C ALA A 8 10.02 20.53 9.52
N THR A 9 10.39 21.50 8.69
CA THR A 9 9.70 21.83 7.44
C THR A 9 10.45 21.24 6.26
N TYR A 10 9.73 20.75 5.27
CA TYR A 10 10.28 20.15 4.07
C TYR A 10 9.74 20.90 2.84
N PRO A 11 10.58 21.17 1.81
CA PRO A 11 10.11 21.74 0.54
C PRO A 11 9.03 20.85 -0.09
N LEU A 12 8.00 21.47 -0.68
CA LEU A 12 6.95 20.77 -1.40
C LEU A 12 7.07 21.13 -2.89
N GLU A 13 7.97 20.44 -3.58
CA GLU A 13 8.27 20.67 -4.98
C GLU A 13 7.92 19.44 -5.82
N VAL A 14 7.16 19.66 -6.91
CA VAL A 14 6.71 18.62 -7.84
C VAL A 14 7.48 18.72 -9.15
N ALA A 15 7.93 17.60 -9.67
CA ALA A 15 8.63 17.52 -10.95
C ALA A 15 8.16 16.32 -11.79
N VAL A 16 8.32 16.46 -13.10
CA VAL A 16 8.11 15.37 -14.07
C VAL A 16 9.44 14.73 -14.39
N CYS A 17 9.58 13.43 -14.19
CA CYS A 17 10.78 12.72 -14.62
C CYS A 17 10.89 12.73 -16.15
N PRO A 18 11.96 13.25 -16.76
CA PRO A 18 12.07 13.31 -18.21
C PRO A 18 12.23 11.93 -18.86
N LYS A 19 12.65 10.92 -18.10
CA LYS A 19 12.88 9.56 -18.59
C LYS A 19 11.62 8.71 -18.60
N CYS A 20 10.91 8.58 -17.45
CA CYS A 20 9.73 7.70 -17.33
C CYS A 20 8.40 8.46 -17.28
N ARG A 21 8.42 9.80 -17.26
CA ARG A 21 7.26 10.70 -17.21
C ARG A 21 6.47 10.67 -15.90
N LEU A 22 6.91 9.91 -14.90
CA LEU A 22 6.30 9.92 -13.58
C LEU A 22 6.38 11.32 -12.98
N VAL A 23 5.27 11.82 -12.47
CA VAL A 23 5.23 13.05 -11.67
C VAL A 23 5.50 12.67 -10.22
N GLN A 24 6.39 13.38 -9.57
CA GLN A 24 6.84 13.02 -8.22
C GLN A 24 7.30 14.25 -7.43
N LEU A 25 7.30 14.12 -6.11
CA LEU A 25 7.97 15.08 -5.24
C LEU A 25 9.48 14.94 -5.37
N LEU A 26 10.19 16.06 -5.33
CA LEU A 26 11.66 16.09 -5.31
C LEU A 26 12.20 15.77 -3.92
N GLU A 27 11.52 16.25 -2.87
CA GLU A 27 11.91 15.97 -1.49
C GLU A 27 11.44 14.58 -1.05
N VAL A 28 12.33 13.87 -0.39
CA VAL A 28 12.07 12.52 0.16
C VAL A 28 12.12 12.61 1.67
N VAL A 29 10.96 12.71 2.29
CA VAL A 29 10.86 12.58 3.74
C VAL A 29 11.01 11.12 4.14
N ASP A 30 11.80 10.86 5.18
CA ASP A 30 12.05 9.50 5.68
C ASP A 30 10.73 8.82 6.10
N ALA A 31 10.54 7.59 5.65
CA ALA A 31 9.33 6.81 5.93
C ALA A 31 9.09 6.59 7.43
N THR A 32 10.13 6.60 8.26
CA THR A 32 9.99 6.48 9.72
C THR A 32 9.38 7.74 10.35
N ILE A 33 9.52 8.90 9.70
CA ILE A 33 8.87 10.14 10.10
C ILE A 33 7.40 10.10 9.69
N LEU A 34 7.12 9.70 8.44
CA LEU A 34 5.76 9.69 7.88
C LEU A 34 4.89 8.57 8.48
N PHE A 35 5.43 7.35 8.55
CA PHE A 35 4.69 6.13 8.93
C PHE A 35 5.18 5.52 10.26
N GLY A 36 5.88 6.30 11.07
CA GLY A 36 6.42 5.88 12.37
C GLY A 36 5.35 5.68 13.45
N THR A 37 5.75 5.81 14.71
CA THR A 37 4.89 5.51 15.87
C THR A 37 3.67 6.43 16.01
N GLY A 38 3.70 7.62 15.36
CA GLY A 38 2.59 8.58 15.35
C GLY A 38 1.58 8.39 14.23
N TYR A 39 1.77 7.42 13.34
CA TYR A 39 0.85 7.22 12.22
C TYR A 39 -0.54 6.81 12.70
N SER A 40 -1.54 7.63 12.40
CA SER A 40 -2.88 7.54 12.97
C SER A 40 -3.98 7.20 11.97
N PHE A 41 -3.65 6.96 10.70
CA PHE A 41 -4.64 6.56 9.71
C PHE A 41 -4.95 5.06 9.85
N TYR A 42 -6.21 4.75 10.10
CA TYR A 42 -6.75 3.39 10.13
C TYR A 42 -7.86 3.28 9.09
N THR A 43 -7.68 2.41 8.12
CA THR A 43 -8.61 2.23 7.00
C THR A 43 -10.02 1.90 7.47
N SER A 44 -10.15 1.02 8.46
CA SER A 44 -11.45 0.60 9.00
C SER A 44 -12.18 1.69 9.79
N ALA A 45 -11.53 2.81 10.11
CA ALA A 45 -12.19 3.95 10.74
C ALA A 45 -13.13 4.70 9.78
N SER A 46 -12.96 4.52 8.47
CA SER A 46 -13.83 5.10 7.44
C SER A 46 -14.88 4.09 6.98
N ALA A 47 -16.12 4.24 7.43
CA ALA A 47 -17.22 3.36 7.01
C ALA A 47 -17.44 3.32 5.47
N PRO A 48 -17.35 4.45 4.72
CA PRO A 48 -17.41 4.41 3.26
C PRO A 48 -16.29 3.59 2.63
N LEU A 49 -15.06 3.70 3.14
CA LEU A 49 -13.90 2.97 2.62
C LEU A 49 -14.02 1.47 2.94
N SER A 50 -14.44 1.10 4.15
CA SER A 50 -14.74 -0.29 4.51
C SER A 50 -15.83 -0.89 3.61
N ALA A 51 -16.89 -0.14 3.31
CA ALA A 51 -17.93 -0.59 2.39
C ALA A 51 -17.41 -0.75 0.95
N TYR A 52 -16.48 0.10 0.52
CA TYR A 52 -15.77 -0.04 -0.75
C TYR A 52 -14.94 -1.32 -0.76
N HIS A 53 -14.11 -1.56 0.26
CA HIS A 53 -13.27 -2.77 0.37
C HIS A 53 -14.11 -4.06 0.37
N ALA A 54 -15.25 -4.07 1.03
CA ALA A 54 -16.15 -5.23 1.01
C ALA A 54 -16.62 -5.56 -0.42
N ARG A 55 -17.05 -4.53 -1.20
CA ARG A 55 -17.45 -4.72 -2.60
C ARG A 55 -16.28 -5.12 -3.49
N TYR A 56 -15.13 -4.46 -3.31
CA TYR A 56 -13.90 -4.74 -4.06
C TYR A 56 -13.43 -6.17 -3.84
N ALA A 57 -13.41 -6.62 -2.58
CA ALA A 57 -13.08 -8.01 -2.25
C ALA A 57 -14.09 -9.00 -2.84
N ALA A 58 -15.39 -8.71 -2.79
CA ALA A 58 -16.42 -9.56 -3.38
C ALA A 58 -16.25 -9.71 -4.90
N ASP A 59 -15.97 -8.62 -5.62
CA ASP A 59 -15.69 -8.65 -7.06
C ASP A 59 -14.40 -9.42 -7.38
N ALA A 60 -13.33 -9.20 -6.62
CA ALA A 60 -12.08 -9.93 -6.79
C ALA A 60 -12.25 -11.44 -6.52
N ARG A 61 -13.02 -11.83 -5.51
CA ARG A 61 -13.35 -13.23 -5.21
C ARG A 61 -14.17 -13.88 -6.34
N LEU A 62 -15.13 -13.14 -6.88
CA LEU A 62 -15.98 -13.64 -7.97
C LEU A 62 -15.14 -13.92 -9.23
N ARG A 63 -14.22 -13.02 -9.58
CA ARG A 63 -13.40 -13.12 -10.79
C ARG A 63 -12.20 -14.05 -10.62
N TYR A 64 -11.54 -14.00 -9.47
CA TYR A 64 -10.22 -14.57 -9.25
C TYR A 64 -10.13 -15.51 -8.03
N GLY A 65 -11.26 -15.93 -7.47
CA GLY A 65 -11.28 -16.79 -6.27
C GLY A 65 -10.50 -18.10 -6.44
N HIS A 66 -10.45 -18.65 -7.67
CA HIS A 66 -9.65 -19.83 -7.98
C HIS A 66 -8.14 -19.59 -7.83
N LEU A 67 -7.67 -18.36 -8.06
CA LEU A 67 -6.28 -17.95 -7.85
C LEU A 67 -5.99 -17.65 -6.37
N ALA A 68 -6.97 -17.13 -5.63
CA ALA A 68 -6.84 -16.83 -4.21
C ALA A 68 -6.46 -18.07 -3.37
N ALA A 69 -6.77 -19.27 -3.85
CA ALA A 69 -6.37 -20.53 -3.21
C ALA A 69 -4.85 -20.73 -3.14
N LEU A 70 -4.09 -20.10 -4.03
CA LEU A 70 -2.62 -20.08 -4.00
C LEU A 70 -2.07 -19.11 -2.94
N GLY A 71 -2.91 -18.21 -2.42
CA GLY A 71 -2.59 -17.22 -1.41
C GLY A 71 -2.93 -15.80 -1.88
N VAL A 72 -3.23 -14.96 -0.90
CA VAL A 72 -3.57 -13.55 -1.07
C VAL A 72 -2.59 -12.68 -0.27
N VAL A 73 -1.98 -11.73 -0.94
CA VAL A 73 -1.09 -10.75 -0.31
C VAL A 73 -1.71 -9.36 -0.42
N GLU A 74 -1.68 -8.61 0.68
CA GLU A 74 -1.99 -7.18 0.65
C GLU A 74 -0.75 -6.39 1.06
N VAL A 75 -0.21 -5.61 0.12
CA VAL A 75 0.86 -4.65 0.34
C VAL A 75 0.23 -3.34 0.82
N GLY A 76 0.75 -2.77 1.91
CA GLY A 76 0.14 -1.62 2.57
C GLY A 76 -1.19 -1.98 3.22
N CYS A 77 -1.26 -3.13 3.91
CA CYS A 77 -2.52 -3.67 4.43
C CYS A 77 -3.15 -2.84 5.56
N ASN A 78 -2.45 -1.86 6.09
CA ASN A 78 -2.91 -1.01 7.18
C ASN A 78 -3.46 -1.86 8.33
N ASP A 79 -4.68 -1.65 8.80
CA ASP A 79 -5.32 -2.44 9.84
C ASP A 79 -6.10 -3.68 9.32
N GLY A 80 -5.82 -4.08 8.07
CA GLY A 80 -6.30 -5.32 7.44
C GLY A 80 -7.75 -5.26 6.99
N ASP A 81 -8.30 -4.09 6.75
CA ASP A 81 -9.73 -3.94 6.40
C ASP A 81 -10.10 -4.61 5.06
N LEU A 82 -9.22 -4.63 4.06
CA LEU A 82 -9.43 -5.40 2.84
C LEU A 82 -9.07 -6.88 3.04
N LEU A 83 -7.90 -7.16 3.64
CA LEU A 83 -7.36 -8.52 3.79
C LEU A 83 -8.31 -9.47 4.54
N ARG A 84 -9.03 -8.96 5.56
CA ARG A 84 -9.98 -9.74 6.37
C ARG A 84 -11.07 -10.42 5.55
N HIS A 85 -11.43 -9.88 4.38
CA HIS A 85 -12.44 -10.46 3.51
C HIS A 85 -11.97 -11.73 2.79
N PHE A 86 -10.68 -12.04 2.86
CA PHE A 86 -10.11 -13.26 2.30
C PHE A 86 -9.66 -14.26 3.37
N ALA A 87 -9.34 -13.78 4.58
CA ALA A 87 -8.67 -14.56 5.61
C ALA A 87 -9.44 -15.78 6.13
N ALA A 88 -10.77 -15.81 6.01
CA ALA A 88 -11.57 -16.95 6.43
C ALA A 88 -11.44 -18.15 5.49
N ASP A 89 -11.20 -17.91 4.19
CA ASP A 89 -11.30 -18.95 3.16
C ASP A 89 -9.96 -19.22 2.46
N TYR A 90 -8.97 -18.30 2.56
CA TYR A 90 -7.74 -18.38 1.83
C TYR A 90 -6.51 -18.10 2.71
N PRO A 91 -5.33 -18.65 2.36
CA PRO A 91 -4.09 -18.24 2.98
C PRO A 91 -3.83 -16.75 2.70
N THR A 92 -3.67 -15.94 3.75
CA THR A 92 -3.45 -14.49 3.60
C THR A 92 -2.17 -14.04 4.30
N ILE A 93 -1.58 -12.98 3.78
CA ILE A 93 -0.51 -12.23 4.44
C ILE A 93 -0.58 -10.75 4.09
N GLY A 94 -0.59 -9.90 5.11
CA GLY A 94 -0.42 -8.45 4.96
C GLY A 94 1.02 -8.02 5.17
N VAL A 95 1.43 -6.96 4.50
CA VAL A 95 2.72 -6.30 4.73
C VAL A 95 2.47 -4.79 4.87
N ASP A 96 2.86 -4.21 6.01
CA ASP A 96 2.70 -2.78 6.26
C ASP A 96 3.81 -2.26 7.21
N PRO A 97 4.47 -1.14 6.90
CA PRO A 97 5.49 -0.57 7.77
C PRO A 97 4.91 0.16 8.99
N ALA A 98 3.66 0.63 8.94
CA ALA A 98 3.03 1.39 10.01
C ALA A 98 2.66 0.48 11.19
N ARG A 99 3.47 0.56 12.25
CA ARG A 99 3.35 -0.34 13.43
C ARG A 99 1.96 -0.34 14.06
N GLY A 100 1.34 0.83 14.23
CA GLY A 100 0.02 0.96 14.89
C GLY A 100 -1.05 0.15 14.16
N PRO A 101 -1.40 0.52 12.91
CA PRO A 101 -2.39 -0.20 12.12
C PRO A 101 -2.06 -1.69 11.92
N ALA A 102 -0.80 -2.01 11.59
CA ALA A 102 -0.39 -3.40 11.39
C ALA A 102 -0.51 -4.26 12.66
N THR A 103 -0.31 -3.67 13.84
CA THR A 103 -0.58 -4.35 15.12
C THR A 103 -2.08 -4.59 15.30
N ALA A 104 -2.91 -3.59 15.02
CA ALA A 104 -4.37 -3.74 15.08
C ALA A 104 -4.88 -4.84 14.13
N ALA A 105 -4.27 -4.99 12.95
CA ALA A 105 -4.57 -6.11 12.04
C ALA A 105 -4.21 -7.47 12.66
N ARG A 106 -3.05 -7.57 13.32
CA ARG A 106 -2.64 -8.80 14.05
C ARG A 106 -3.58 -9.13 15.20
N ASP A 107 -4.01 -8.13 15.95
CA ASP A 107 -4.95 -8.29 17.08
C ASP A 107 -6.32 -8.80 16.62
N ARG A 108 -6.67 -8.57 15.36
CA ARG A 108 -7.85 -9.14 14.68
C ARG A 108 -7.61 -10.55 14.12
N GLY A 109 -6.45 -11.15 14.36
CA GLY A 109 -6.10 -12.50 13.92
C GLY A 109 -5.51 -12.60 12.52
N LEU A 110 -5.17 -11.48 11.88
CA LEU A 110 -4.54 -11.50 10.56
C LEU A 110 -3.03 -11.75 10.66
N THR A 111 -2.48 -12.46 9.68
CA THR A 111 -1.02 -12.60 9.54
C THR A 111 -0.46 -11.35 8.86
N VAL A 112 0.33 -10.56 9.58
CA VAL A 112 0.92 -9.32 9.04
C VAL A 112 2.41 -9.24 9.35
N GLN A 113 3.20 -8.84 8.37
CA GLN A 113 4.61 -8.47 8.54
C GLN A 113 4.72 -6.94 8.67
N ILE A 114 5.25 -6.46 9.82
CA ILE A 114 5.40 -5.02 10.09
C ILE A 114 6.75 -4.55 9.52
N GLN A 115 6.80 -4.38 8.22
CA GLN A 115 8.00 -4.00 7.47
C GLN A 115 7.60 -3.38 6.11
N PRO A 116 8.47 -2.60 5.47
CA PRO A 116 8.25 -2.17 4.10
C PRO A 116 8.26 -3.36 3.14
N PHE A 117 7.48 -3.24 2.06
CA PHE A 117 7.46 -4.20 0.95
C PHE A 117 8.41 -3.75 -0.15
N GLY A 118 9.09 -4.70 -0.76
CA GLY A 118 9.97 -4.56 -1.91
C GLY A 118 10.45 -5.95 -2.35
N LEU A 119 11.42 -6.01 -3.26
CA LEU A 119 11.87 -7.26 -3.85
C LEU A 119 12.36 -8.27 -2.79
N GLN A 120 13.20 -7.83 -1.84
CA GLN A 120 13.73 -8.74 -0.82
C GLN A 120 12.60 -9.33 0.03
N ARG A 121 11.64 -8.51 0.46
CA ARG A 121 10.49 -8.97 1.24
C ARG A 121 9.62 -9.95 0.47
N ALA A 122 9.41 -9.68 -0.81
CA ALA A 122 8.67 -10.56 -1.71
C ALA A 122 9.34 -11.94 -1.85
N LEU A 123 10.68 -11.96 -1.99
CA LEU A 123 11.44 -13.21 -2.04
C LEU A 123 11.33 -14.00 -0.73
N ASP A 124 11.45 -13.34 0.43
CA ASP A 124 11.27 -13.97 1.72
C ASP A 124 9.87 -14.62 1.87
N ILE A 125 8.82 -13.93 1.44
CA ILE A 125 7.45 -14.47 1.46
C ILE A 125 7.35 -15.66 0.51
N ARG A 126 7.88 -15.55 -0.70
CA ARG A 126 7.86 -16.62 -1.69
C ARG A 126 8.57 -17.88 -1.20
N ASP A 127 9.70 -17.73 -0.55
CA ASP A 127 10.49 -18.87 -0.04
C ASP A 127 9.76 -19.64 1.06
N HIS A 128 8.91 -18.95 1.86
CA HIS A 128 8.16 -19.57 2.95
C HIS A 128 6.74 -20.01 2.56
N ARG A 129 6.13 -19.39 1.56
CA ARG A 129 4.71 -19.57 1.22
C ARG A 129 4.45 -19.90 -0.25
N GLY A 130 5.50 -19.92 -1.07
CA GLY A 130 5.35 -20.08 -2.52
C GLY A 130 4.89 -18.80 -3.21
N ARG A 131 4.63 -18.93 -4.51
CA ARG A 131 4.04 -17.85 -5.30
C ARG A 131 2.58 -17.65 -4.93
N GLN A 132 2.10 -16.40 -5.03
CA GLN A 132 0.79 -16.00 -4.58
C GLN A 132 -0.14 -15.73 -5.77
N GLY A 133 -1.40 -16.10 -5.65
CA GLY A 133 -2.37 -15.97 -6.73
C GLY A 133 -2.95 -14.57 -6.86
N LEU A 134 -3.16 -13.87 -5.74
CA LEU A 134 -3.63 -12.49 -5.73
C LEU A 134 -2.70 -11.60 -4.92
N ILE A 135 -2.36 -10.43 -5.48
CA ILE A 135 -1.62 -9.38 -4.78
C ILE A 135 -2.40 -8.07 -4.91
N PHE A 136 -2.72 -7.46 -3.78
CA PHE A 136 -3.32 -6.13 -3.72
C PHE A 136 -2.28 -5.09 -3.30
N ALA A 137 -2.31 -3.91 -3.93
CA ALA A 137 -1.49 -2.76 -3.56
C ALA A 137 -2.30 -1.47 -3.81
N ASN A 138 -3.23 -1.18 -2.89
CA ASN A 138 -4.12 -0.03 -3.01
C ASN A 138 -3.55 1.16 -2.27
N HIS A 139 -3.39 2.28 -2.98
CA HIS A 139 -2.79 3.53 -2.46
C HIS A 139 -1.38 3.34 -1.84
N VAL A 140 -0.59 2.41 -2.37
CA VAL A 140 0.77 2.13 -1.91
C VAL A 140 1.81 2.83 -2.77
N LEU A 141 1.69 2.74 -4.10
CA LEU A 141 2.73 3.23 -5.01
C LEU A 141 2.92 4.74 -4.93
N ALA A 142 1.89 5.48 -4.48
CA ALA A 142 2.02 6.90 -4.21
C ALA A 142 3.02 7.21 -3.07
N HIS A 143 3.17 6.31 -2.12
CA HIS A 143 3.93 6.53 -0.87
C HIS A 143 5.36 5.99 -0.90
N VAL A 144 5.71 5.13 -1.86
CA VAL A 144 7.00 4.42 -1.84
C VAL A 144 8.11 5.24 -2.47
N ALA A 145 9.31 5.08 -1.91
CA ALA A 145 10.50 5.75 -2.43
C ALA A 145 10.98 5.16 -3.76
N ASP A 146 10.87 3.84 -3.92
CA ASP A 146 11.28 3.10 -5.10
C ASP A 146 10.13 2.24 -5.63
N VAL A 147 9.41 2.80 -6.61
CA VAL A 147 8.30 2.12 -7.29
C VAL A 147 8.81 0.88 -8.03
N ALA A 148 10.02 0.93 -8.59
CA ALA A 148 10.57 -0.19 -9.35
C ALA A 148 10.87 -1.39 -8.46
N ASP A 149 11.39 -1.19 -7.24
CA ASP A 149 11.64 -2.25 -6.27
C ASP A 149 10.33 -2.93 -5.82
N VAL A 150 9.28 -2.13 -5.56
CA VAL A 150 7.96 -2.67 -5.21
C VAL A 150 7.37 -3.51 -6.35
N LEU A 151 7.41 -3.00 -7.58
CA LEU A 151 6.90 -3.73 -8.75
C LEU A 151 7.71 -4.99 -9.05
N ALA A 152 9.04 -4.94 -8.87
CA ALA A 152 9.89 -6.12 -8.97
C ALA A 152 9.52 -7.17 -7.90
N GLY A 153 9.21 -6.72 -6.68
CA GLY A 153 8.70 -7.58 -5.62
C GLY A 153 7.38 -8.24 -5.98
N VAL A 154 6.42 -7.46 -6.47
CA VAL A 154 5.13 -7.99 -6.94
C VAL A 154 5.36 -9.05 -8.04
N ALA A 155 6.17 -8.76 -9.05
CA ALA A 155 6.45 -9.67 -10.14
C ALA A 155 7.16 -10.97 -9.67
N ALA A 156 8.07 -10.87 -8.69
CA ALA A 156 8.78 -12.03 -8.15
C ALA A 156 7.88 -12.95 -7.31
N LEU A 157 6.89 -12.37 -6.63
CA LEU A 157 5.99 -13.08 -5.72
C LEU A 157 4.76 -13.65 -6.42
N LEU A 158 4.29 -12.98 -7.48
CA LEU A 158 3.08 -13.36 -8.19
C LEU A 158 3.25 -14.70 -8.92
N ASP A 159 2.23 -15.54 -8.87
CA ASP A 159 2.14 -16.74 -9.70
C ASP A 159 2.09 -16.35 -11.20
N PRO A 160 2.63 -17.17 -12.11
CA PRO A 160 2.53 -16.87 -13.56
C PRO A 160 1.11 -16.66 -14.10
N GLN A 161 0.10 -17.23 -13.43
CA GLN A 161 -1.32 -17.01 -13.75
C GLN A 161 -1.98 -16.04 -12.79
N GLY A 162 -1.24 -15.55 -11.77
CA GLY A 162 -1.76 -14.69 -10.74
C GLY A 162 -2.11 -13.29 -11.24
N VAL A 163 -2.87 -12.57 -10.41
CA VAL A 163 -3.34 -11.21 -10.70
C VAL A 163 -2.86 -10.26 -9.63
N ALA A 164 -2.21 -9.18 -10.02
CA ALA A 164 -1.93 -8.03 -9.18
C ALA A 164 -2.98 -6.93 -9.44
N MET A 165 -3.61 -6.46 -8.38
CA MET A 165 -4.58 -5.37 -8.41
C MET A 165 -3.97 -4.17 -7.71
N VAL A 166 -3.75 -3.10 -8.48
CA VAL A 166 -3.09 -1.88 -8.02
C VAL A 166 -4.04 -0.71 -8.17
N GLU A 167 -4.23 0.05 -7.09
CA GLU A 167 -5.04 1.27 -7.10
C GLU A 167 -4.13 2.47 -6.75
N VAL A 168 -4.21 3.51 -7.58
CA VAL A 168 -3.43 4.75 -7.44
C VAL A 168 -4.30 5.96 -7.72
N GLN A 169 -3.87 7.15 -7.25
CA GLN A 169 -4.50 8.39 -7.65
C GLN A 169 -4.25 8.64 -9.14
N TYR A 170 -5.27 9.09 -9.84
CA TYR A 170 -5.19 9.43 -11.25
C TYR A 170 -4.85 10.93 -11.41
N LEU A 171 -3.61 11.22 -11.77
CA LEU A 171 -3.09 12.59 -11.86
C LEU A 171 -3.94 13.54 -12.74
N PRO A 172 -4.43 13.12 -13.94
CA PRO A 172 -5.27 14.01 -14.74
C PRO A 172 -6.52 14.52 -13.99
N ASP A 173 -7.16 13.67 -13.18
CA ASP A 173 -8.33 14.08 -12.39
C ASP A 173 -7.93 15.07 -11.28
N LEU A 174 -6.75 14.88 -10.66
CA LEU A 174 -6.23 15.83 -9.67
C LEU A 174 -6.02 17.23 -10.29
N LEU A 175 -5.48 17.28 -11.50
CA LEU A 175 -5.22 18.53 -12.20
C LEU A 175 -6.54 19.22 -12.66
N VAL A 176 -7.46 18.47 -13.24
CA VAL A 176 -8.73 19.00 -13.75
C VAL A 176 -9.62 19.48 -12.62
N ASN A 177 -9.63 18.78 -11.48
CA ASN A 177 -10.49 19.11 -10.34
C ASN A 177 -9.79 19.96 -9.28
N ASN A 178 -8.57 20.47 -9.55
CA ASN A 178 -7.77 21.25 -8.61
C ASN A 178 -7.56 20.55 -7.25
N GLY A 179 -7.29 19.24 -7.27
CA GLY A 179 -7.09 18.40 -6.09
C GLY A 179 -5.73 18.62 -5.39
N PHE A 180 -5.35 19.87 -5.15
CA PHE A 180 -4.05 20.22 -4.55
C PHE A 180 -3.90 19.78 -3.10
N ASP A 181 -4.98 19.51 -2.41
CA ASP A 181 -5.01 18.93 -1.06
C ASP A 181 -4.41 17.52 -1.01
N LEU A 182 -4.31 16.83 -2.15
CA LEU A 182 -3.64 15.54 -2.27
C LEU A 182 -2.13 15.67 -2.58
N VAL A 183 -1.61 16.88 -2.75
CA VAL A 183 -0.17 17.13 -2.94
C VAL A 183 0.46 17.44 -1.58
N TYR A 184 1.01 16.41 -0.94
CA TYR A 184 1.70 16.51 0.36
C TYR A 184 2.74 15.38 0.48
N HIS A 185 3.60 15.43 1.48
CA HIS A 185 4.83 14.65 1.54
C HIS A 185 4.64 13.12 1.62
N GLU A 186 3.47 12.64 2.03
CA GLU A 186 3.17 11.21 1.97
C GLU A 186 2.93 10.73 0.53
N HIS A 187 2.36 11.59 -0.35
CA HIS A 187 2.10 11.28 -1.75
C HIS A 187 3.30 11.67 -2.62
N ARG A 188 4.27 10.80 -2.67
CA ARG A 188 5.51 11.04 -3.39
C ARG A 188 5.39 10.89 -4.90
N ASN A 189 4.54 9.99 -5.38
CA ASN A 189 4.38 9.66 -6.79
C ASN A 189 2.93 9.88 -7.23
N PHE A 190 2.75 10.43 -8.43
CA PHE A 190 1.45 10.70 -9.04
C PHE A 190 1.39 10.00 -10.40
N PHE A 191 0.35 9.22 -10.66
CA PHE A 191 0.19 8.33 -11.81
C PHE A 191 -0.84 8.82 -12.81
#